data_22763b2220738658f1bb0f6485c41d43
#
_entry.id   22763b2220738658f1bb0f6485c41d43
#
_cell.length_a   1.000
_cell.length_b   1.000
_cell.length_c   1.000
_cell.angle_alpha   90.00
_cell.angle_beta   90.00
_cell.angle_gamma   90.00
#
_symmetry.space_group_name_H-M   'P 1'
#
loop_
_entity.id
_entity.type
_entity.pdbx_description
1 polymer ?
#
loop_
_entity_poly.entity_id
_entity_poly.type
_entity_poly.pdbx_seq_one_letter_code
_entity_poly.pdbx_strand_id
1 'polypeptide(L)'
;SAASDVYKRQIHHTFGHAKALTAFLELPPVKATPNKTLPRDAEYGVKFFRDIRTWLVAEGPWRATFTGYDAEYKVKGTHPMGGAVSLLWHAQAGPVFAATMNQYTLIEAPNMQSNNRKYIMGGTPRIEFMQNGTIYSNLDDLNTDIICDTEKNGYRFTVNTHLVDINQNAPAQGEIPVTIYYTYTRQGLEINVENCYDATYLMLPVIASPAEEVKVTPQKASINKDGGTLSITCTAGHIEVAPTDKDGRIFNPVPGFSFVPLRIIPNSSEKKIRINILFR
;
A
#
# COMPACT_ATOMS: atom_id res chain seq x y z
N SER A 1 -24.52 31.38 5.63
CA SER A 1 -25.08 30.32 4.79
C SER A 1 -23.97 29.38 4.35
N ALA A 2 -24.24 28.09 4.18
CA ALA A 2 -23.26 27.07 3.81
C ALA A 2 -22.43 27.42 2.56
N ALA A 3 -23.01 28.10 1.58
CA ALA A 3 -22.30 28.55 0.39
C ALA A 3 -21.20 29.58 0.68
N SER A 4 -21.40 30.47 1.64
CA SER A 4 -20.40 31.48 2.02
C SER A 4 -19.19 30.87 2.70
N ASP A 5 -19.36 29.77 3.44
CA ASP A 5 -18.27 29.11 4.13
C ASP A 5 -17.42 28.25 3.20
N VAL A 6 -18.03 27.67 2.18
CA VAL A 6 -17.31 26.94 1.11
C VAL A 6 -16.41 27.90 0.32
N TYR A 7 -16.94 29.05 -0.07
CA TYR A 7 -16.16 30.09 -0.77
C TYR A 7 -14.99 30.62 0.08
N LYS A 8 -15.21 30.85 1.36
CA LYS A 8 -14.15 31.32 2.26
C LYS A 8 -13.02 30.31 2.39
N ARG A 9 -13.33 29.01 2.48
CA ARG A 9 -12.30 27.94 2.55
C ARG A 9 -11.51 27.82 1.24
N GLN A 10 -12.17 27.89 0.09
CA GLN A 10 -11.51 27.84 -1.21
C GLN A 10 -10.60 29.04 -1.44
N ILE A 11 -11.04 30.25 -1.10
CA ILE A 11 -10.22 31.46 -1.18
C ILE A 11 -8.99 31.35 -0.28
N HIS A 12 -9.15 30.82 0.93
CA HIS A 12 -8.05 30.64 1.86
C HIS A 12 -6.99 29.65 1.34
N HIS A 13 -7.42 28.53 0.78
CA HIS A 13 -6.52 27.57 0.14
C HIS A 13 -5.83 28.18 -1.08
N THR A 14 -6.58 28.81 -1.98
CA THR A 14 -6.01 29.46 -3.17
C THR A 14 -5.01 30.55 -2.79
N PHE A 15 -5.33 31.37 -1.77
CA PHE A 15 -4.42 32.39 -1.28
C PHE A 15 -3.13 31.81 -0.70
N GLY A 16 -3.23 30.71 0.04
CA GLY A 16 -2.05 30.02 0.58
C GLY A 16 -1.11 29.51 -0.53
N HIS A 17 -1.67 28.89 -1.56
CA HIS A 17 -0.88 28.42 -2.71
C HIS A 17 -0.33 29.58 -3.54
N ALA A 18 -1.13 30.61 -3.79
CA ALA A 18 -0.67 31.80 -4.52
C ALA A 18 0.46 32.52 -3.78
N LYS A 19 0.36 32.64 -2.47
CA LYS A 19 1.42 33.26 -1.64
C LYS A 19 2.73 32.46 -1.69
N ALA A 20 2.64 31.12 -1.61
CA ALA A 20 3.82 30.26 -1.72
C ALA A 20 4.48 30.37 -3.11
N LEU A 21 3.67 30.38 -4.17
CA LEU A 21 4.16 30.55 -5.54
C LEU A 21 4.78 31.94 -5.74
N THR A 22 4.14 33.01 -5.25
CA THR A 22 4.68 34.37 -5.31
C THR A 22 6.02 34.47 -4.59
N ALA A 23 6.10 33.93 -3.38
CA ALA A 23 7.36 33.89 -2.63
C ALA A 23 8.45 33.11 -3.39
N PHE A 24 8.11 32.00 -4.05
CA PHE A 24 9.04 31.25 -4.88
C PHE A 24 9.52 32.05 -6.11
N LEU A 25 8.65 32.80 -6.75
CA LEU A 25 8.99 33.64 -7.91
C LEU A 25 9.85 34.85 -7.53
N GLU A 26 9.72 35.36 -6.30
CA GLU A 26 10.50 36.48 -5.77
C GLU A 26 11.88 36.04 -5.25
N LEU A 27 12.10 34.74 -5.04
CA LEU A 27 13.40 34.25 -4.62
C LEU A 27 14.42 34.44 -5.73
N PRO A 28 15.65 34.83 -5.39
CA PRO A 28 16.72 34.90 -6.37
C PRO A 28 16.96 33.51 -6.95
N PRO A 29 17.31 33.40 -8.25
CA PRO A 29 17.57 32.11 -8.86
C PRO A 29 18.65 31.37 -8.07
N VAL A 30 18.25 30.23 -7.52
CA VAL A 30 19.17 29.35 -6.81
C VAL A 30 20.17 28.83 -7.83
N LYS A 31 21.46 29.10 -7.60
CA LYS A 31 22.52 28.51 -8.40
C LYS A 31 22.35 26.99 -8.28
N ALA A 32 22.00 26.35 -9.40
CA ALA A 32 21.95 24.90 -9.45
C ALA A 32 23.29 24.37 -8.94
N THR A 33 23.27 23.58 -7.91
CA THR A 33 24.46 22.86 -7.46
C THR A 33 24.55 21.63 -8.37
N PRO A 34 25.44 21.60 -9.35
CA PRO A 34 25.54 20.46 -10.25
C PRO A 34 25.93 19.23 -9.44
N ASN A 35 25.28 18.10 -9.74
CA ASN A 35 25.61 16.76 -9.27
C ASN A 35 25.35 16.42 -7.79
N LYS A 36 24.40 17.04 -7.13
CA LYS A 36 23.98 16.55 -5.83
C LYS A 36 22.83 15.58 -6.01
N THR A 37 23.07 14.29 -5.74
CA THR A 37 22.01 13.27 -5.69
C THR A 37 20.92 13.72 -4.72
N LEU A 38 19.68 13.75 -5.17
CA LEU A 38 18.58 14.09 -4.29
C LEU A 38 18.43 12.99 -3.21
N PRO A 39 18.02 13.32 -1.99
CA PRO A 39 17.87 12.34 -0.92
C PRO A 39 16.98 11.15 -1.32
N ARG A 40 15.96 11.38 -2.16
CA ARG A 40 15.08 10.33 -2.67
C ARG A 40 15.78 9.37 -3.64
N ASP A 41 16.84 9.81 -4.32
CA ASP A 41 17.57 9.03 -5.31
C ASP A 41 18.76 8.31 -4.70
N ALA A 42 19.12 8.63 -3.45
CA ALA A 42 20.20 7.98 -2.73
C ALA A 42 19.84 6.54 -2.34
N GLU A 43 20.76 5.62 -2.63
CA GLU A 43 20.73 4.27 -2.07
C GLU A 43 21.35 4.29 -0.68
N TYR A 44 20.61 3.81 0.33
CA TYR A 44 21.10 3.72 1.70
C TYR A 44 20.84 2.35 2.34
N GLY A 45 20.28 1.42 1.57
CA GLY A 45 19.88 0.12 2.12
C GLY A 45 18.64 0.25 3.01
N VAL A 46 18.76 -0.12 4.27
CA VAL A 46 17.66 -0.10 5.24
C VAL A 46 17.93 0.90 6.34
N LYS A 47 16.92 1.69 6.71
CA LYS A 47 16.89 2.53 7.91
C LYS A 47 15.71 2.13 8.79
N PHE A 48 15.98 1.90 10.06
CA PHE A 48 14.97 1.54 11.05
C PHE A 48 14.68 2.71 11.99
N PHE A 49 13.42 3.07 12.11
CA PHE A 49 12.88 4.06 13.04
C PHE A 49 12.17 3.34 14.18
N ARG A 50 12.89 3.17 15.29
CA ARG A 50 12.44 2.33 16.41
C ARG A 50 11.13 2.82 17.02
N ASP A 51 10.99 4.12 17.23
CA ASP A 51 9.85 4.71 17.96
C ASP A 51 8.51 4.53 17.25
N ILE A 52 8.55 4.35 15.94
CA ILE A 52 7.37 4.10 15.10
C ILE A 52 7.44 2.73 14.41
N ARG A 53 8.37 1.87 14.80
CA ARG A 53 8.60 0.52 14.24
C ARG A 53 8.46 0.48 12.72
N THR A 54 9.16 1.40 12.06
CA THR A 54 9.07 1.58 10.60
C THR A 54 10.44 1.45 9.96
N TRP A 55 10.50 0.66 8.89
CA TRP A 55 11.70 0.47 8.08
C TRP A 55 11.53 1.16 6.74
N LEU A 56 12.51 1.98 6.36
CA LEU A 56 12.65 2.53 5.03
C LEU A 56 13.70 1.74 4.26
N VAL A 57 13.38 1.36 3.04
CA VAL A 57 14.29 0.63 2.15
C VAL A 57 14.57 1.45 0.90
N ALA A 58 15.86 1.56 0.54
CA ALA A 58 16.31 2.17 -0.71
C ALA A 58 17.38 1.30 -1.34
N GLU A 59 17.00 0.54 -2.35
CA GLU A 59 17.87 -0.42 -3.05
C GLU A 59 17.62 -0.33 -4.56
N GLY A 60 18.65 0.01 -5.33
CA GLY A 60 18.49 0.28 -6.75
C GLY A 60 17.41 1.31 -7.04
N PRO A 61 16.56 1.08 -8.04
CA PRO A 61 15.48 1.99 -8.42
C PRO A 61 14.25 1.93 -7.48
N TRP A 62 14.25 1.05 -6.48
CA TRP A 62 13.12 0.80 -5.61
C TRP A 62 13.22 1.54 -4.28
N ARG A 63 12.06 1.93 -3.77
CA ARG A 63 11.87 2.47 -2.42
C ARG A 63 10.68 1.75 -1.78
N ALA A 64 10.82 1.38 -0.52
CA ALA A 64 9.73 0.77 0.23
C ALA A 64 9.69 1.26 1.67
N THR A 65 8.50 1.15 2.27
CA THR A 65 8.29 1.36 3.70
C THR A 65 7.54 0.15 4.24
N PHE A 66 8.10 -0.47 5.29
CA PHE A 66 7.46 -1.54 6.04
C PHE A 66 7.07 -1.00 7.41
N THR A 67 5.83 -1.21 7.81
CA THR A 67 5.27 -0.61 9.02
C THR A 67 4.78 -1.67 9.98
N GLY A 68 5.40 -1.71 11.16
CA GLY A 68 5.00 -2.54 12.29
C GLY A 68 4.55 -1.70 13.49
N TYR A 69 4.01 -0.52 13.23
CA TYR A 69 3.52 0.37 14.29
C TYR A 69 2.46 -0.34 15.14
N ASP A 70 2.59 -0.25 16.45
CA ASP A 70 1.85 -1.05 17.43
C ASP A 70 1.00 -0.20 18.39
N ALA A 71 0.78 1.07 18.07
CA ALA A 71 -0.04 1.94 18.89
C ALA A 71 -1.47 2.05 18.34
N GLU A 72 -2.44 1.89 19.24
CA GLU A 72 -3.83 2.19 18.95
C GLU A 72 -4.02 3.71 18.81
N TYR A 73 -4.58 4.15 17.68
CA TYR A 73 -4.90 5.55 17.46
C TYR A 73 -6.36 5.84 17.80
N LYS A 74 -6.72 7.12 18.00
CA LYS A 74 -8.08 7.53 18.37
C LYS A 74 -9.16 7.03 17.42
N VAL A 75 -8.82 6.89 16.13
CA VAL A 75 -9.71 6.35 15.12
C VAL A 75 -9.12 5.04 14.63
N LYS A 76 -9.76 3.94 14.96
CA LYS A 76 -9.34 2.59 14.58
C LYS A 76 -9.28 2.43 13.06
N GLY A 77 -8.33 1.63 12.57
CA GLY A 77 -8.20 1.33 11.14
C GLY A 77 -7.76 2.50 10.26
N THR A 78 -7.15 3.54 10.82
CA THR A 78 -6.76 4.74 10.07
C THR A 78 -5.33 4.70 9.53
N HIS A 79 -4.50 3.76 9.95
CA HIS A 79 -3.13 3.62 9.47
C HIS A 79 -2.74 2.13 9.36
N PRO A 80 -1.81 1.80 8.46
CA PRO A 80 -1.34 0.45 8.30
C PRO A 80 -0.45 0.05 9.49
N MET A 81 -0.68 -1.17 9.97
CA MET A 81 0.11 -1.84 11.00
C MET A 81 0.44 -3.26 10.51
N GLY A 82 0.71 -4.18 11.39
CA GLY A 82 0.77 -5.60 11.08
C GLY A 82 1.84 -6.00 10.06
N GLY A 83 2.94 -5.24 9.98
CA GLY A 83 4.02 -5.52 9.03
C GLY A 83 3.68 -5.23 7.57
N ALA A 84 2.73 -4.34 7.31
CA ALA A 84 2.32 -4.02 5.94
C ALA A 84 3.40 -3.27 5.17
N VAL A 85 3.43 -3.50 3.84
CA VAL A 85 4.14 -2.63 2.89
C VAL A 85 3.31 -1.37 2.69
N SER A 86 3.62 -0.31 3.42
CA SER A 86 2.87 0.95 3.37
C SER A 86 3.23 1.83 2.18
N LEU A 87 4.37 1.59 1.57
CA LEU A 87 4.79 2.18 0.29
C LEU A 87 5.67 1.19 -0.47
N LEU A 88 5.42 1.04 -1.76
CA LEU A 88 6.35 0.51 -2.74
C LEU A 88 6.37 1.46 -3.93
N TRP A 89 7.55 1.97 -4.26
CA TRP A 89 7.76 2.92 -5.35
C TRP A 89 8.96 2.51 -6.19
N HIS A 90 8.88 2.76 -7.49
CA HIS A 90 9.97 2.53 -8.42
C HIS A 90 10.29 3.81 -9.21
N ALA A 91 11.55 4.07 -9.49
CA ALA A 91 12.03 5.31 -10.10
C ALA A 91 11.34 5.67 -11.43
N GLN A 92 10.96 4.67 -12.23
CA GLN A 92 10.27 4.86 -13.51
C GLN A 92 8.78 4.57 -13.44
N ALA A 93 8.36 3.51 -12.69
CA ALA A 93 6.94 3.16 -12.58
C ALA A 93 6.14 4.10 -11.66
N GLY A 94 6.82 4.89 -10.82
CA GLY A 94 6.16 5.64 -9.78
C GLY A 94 5.64 4.75 -8.64
N PRO A 95 4.56 5.16 -7.94
CA PRO A 95 3.99 4.37 -6.85
C PRO A 95 3.35 3.09 -7.37
N VAL A 96 3.71 1.96 -6.74
CA VAL A 96 3.13 0.63 -7.00
C VAL A 96 2.09 0.29 -5.94
N PHE A 97 2.44 0.50 -4.67
CA PHE A 97 1.53 0.45 -3.53
C PHE A 97 1.66 1.74 -2.73
N ALA A 98 0.56 2.18 -2.14
CA ALA A 98 0.56 3.22 -1.13
C ALA A 98 -0.53 2.93 -0.12
N ALA A 99 -0.18 3.03 1.15
CA ALA A 99 -1.15 2.90 2.22
C ALA A 99 -2.25 3.95 2.07
N THR A 100 -3.47 3.52 2.33
CA THR A 100 -4.63 4.41 2.43
C THR A 100 -5.23 4.26 3.82
N MET A 101 -6.12 5.15 4.18
CA MET A 101 -6.97 4.93 5.33
C MET A 101 -7.81 3.66 5.11
N ASN A 102 -7.81 2.75 6.08
CA ASN A 102 -8.61 1.53 6.02
C ASN A 102 -10.09 1.82 6.24
N GLN A 103 -10.38 2.81 7.09
CA GLN A 103 -11.72 3.31 7.33
C GLN A 103 -11.70 4.85 7.40
N TYR A 104 -12.70 5.49 6.82
CA TYR A 104 -12.95 6.90 6.99
C TYR A 104 -14.42 7.22 6.75
N THR A 105 -14.89 8.25 7.43
CA THR A 105 -16.24 8.79 7.24
C THR A 105 -16.11 10.16 6.60
N LEU A 106 -16.81 10.37 5.49
CA LEU A 106 -16.94 11.70 4.90
C LEU A 106 -17.88 12.53 5.77
N ILE A 107 -17.33 13.46 6.54
CA ILE A 107 -18.09 14.35 7.43
C ILE A 107 -18.78 15.46 6.62
N GLU A 108 -18.10 15.94 5.58
CA GLU A 108 -18.65 16.90 4.63
C GLU A 108 -18.54 16.31 3.23
N ALA A 109 -19.56 16.46 2.40
CA ALA A 109 -19.46 16.15 0.99
C ALA A 109 -18.52 17.19 0.36
N PRO A 110 -17.25 16.87 0.08
CA PRO A 110 -16.40 17.79 -0.67
C PRO A 110 -16.99 17.92 -2.07
N ASN A 111 -16.87 19.08 -2.65
CA ASN A 111 -17.46 19.44 -3.94
C ASN A 111 -17.18 18.47 -5.11
N MET A 112 -16.32 17.52 -4.93
CA MET A 112 -15.81 16.63 -5.98
C MET A 112 -15.85 15.15 -5.60
N GLN A 113 -16.39 14.78 -4.43
CA GLN A 113 -16.43 13.39 -3.98
C GLN A 113 -17.86 12.88 -3.96
N SER A 114 -18.08 11.71 -4.55
CA SER A 114 -19.37 11.03 -4.50
C SER A 114 -19.58 10.40 -3.13
N ASN A 115 -20.62 10.82 -2.42
CA ASN A 115 -21.07 10.22 -1.17
C ASN A 115 -21.78 8.86 -1.37
N ASN A 116 -22.06 8.50 -2.62
CA ASN A 116 -22.87 7.33 -2.97
C ASN A 116 -22.02 6.06 -3.14
N ARG A 117 -20.77 6.05 -2.71
CA ARG A 117 -19.96 4.85 -2.80
C ARG A 117 -20.40 3.86 -1.73
N LYS A 118 -21.04 2.78 -2.19
CA LYS A 118 -21.39 1.64 -1.35
C LYS A 118 -20.17 0.85 -0.85
N TYR A 119 -18.97 1.19 -1.36
CA TYR A 119 -17.83 0.34 -1.22
C TYR A 119 -16.55 1.18 -1.19
N ILE A 120 -15.84 1.11 -0.08
CA ILE A 120 -14.53 1.73 0.07
C ILE A 120 -13.58 0.62 0.46
N MET A 121 -12.62 0.32 -0.43
CA MET A 121 -11.56 -0.63 -0.16
C MET A 121 -10.28 0.13 0.15
N GLY A 122 -9.60 -0.25 1.23
CA GLY A 122 -8.26 0.23 1.53
C GLY A 122 -7.26 -0.21 0.48
N GLY A 123 -6.32 0.69 0.10
CA GLY A 123 -5.27 0.44 -0.89
C GLY A 123 -4.00 -0.18 -0.30
N THR A 124 -3.97 -0.52 0.99
CA THR A 124 -2.80 -1.13 1.63
C THR A 124 -2.77 -2.64 1.37
N PRO A 125 -1.65 -3.21 0.89
CA PRO A 125 -1.47 -4.66 0.78
C PRO A 125 -1.63 -5.36 2.14
N ARG A 126 -2.37 -6.47 2.17
CA ARG A 126 -2.70 -7.17 3.40
C ARG A 126 -3.17 -8.60 3.18
N ILE A 127 -3.07 -9.42 4.22
CA ILE A 127 -3.75 -10.71 4.28
C ILE A 127 -5.12 -10.52 4.89
N GLU A 128 -6.12 -11.09 4.27
CA GLU A 128 -7.50 -11.04 4.73
C GLU A 128 -8.10 -12.44 4.90
N PHE A 129 -8.95 -12.55 5.90
CA PHE A 129 -9.89 -13.64 6.12
C PHE A 129 -11.27 -13.05 6.40
N MET A 130 -12.30 -13.58 5.75
CA MET A 130 -13.67 -13.10 5.95
C MET A 130 -14.53 -14.19 6.60
N GLN A 131 -15.19 -13.84 7.70
CA GLN A 131 -16.14 -14.74 8.36
C GLN A 131 -17.39 -13.95 8.81
N ASN A 132 -18.56 -14.42 8.38
CA ASN A 132 -19.85 -13.82 8.74
C ASN A 132 -19.93 -12.29 8.50
N GLY A 133 -19.33 -11.82 7.42
CA GLY A 133 -19.31 -10.40 7.06
C GLY A 133 -18.26 -9.56 7.81
N THR A 134 -17.52 -10.15 8.75
CA THR A 134 -16.38 -9.49 9.42
C THR A 134 -15.09 -9.82 8.69
N ILE A 135 -14.27 -8.80 8.45
CA ILE A 135 -12.93 -8.94 7.89
C ILE A 135 -11.92 -8.98 9.04
N TYR A 136 -11.06 -9.98 8.99
CA TYR A 136 -9.90 -10.14 9.87
C TYR A 136 -8.64 -9.94 9.02
N SER A 137 -7.74 -9.11 9.49
CA SER A 137 -6.56 -8.71 8.71
C SER A 137 -5.34 -8.54 9.59
N ASN A 138 -4.16 -8.76 9.00
CA ASN A 138 -2.91 -8.41 9.66
C ASN A 138 -2.75 -6.89 9.87
N LEU A 139 -3.43 -6.05 9.09
CA LEU A 139 -3.33 -4.58 9.24
C LEU A 139 -3.77 -4.07 10.61
N ASP A 140 -4.66 -4.80 11.25
CA ASP A 140 -5.21 -4.42 12.56
C ASP A 140 -4.42 -5.05 13.73
N ASP A 141 -3.44 -5.94 13.48
CA ASP A 141 -2.66 -6.62 14.51
C ASP A 141 -1.64 -5.69 15.16
N LEU A 142 -1.84 -5.40 16.46
CA LEU A 142 -0.92 -4.61 17.29
C LEU A 142 0.28 -5.43 17.81
N ASN A 143 0.24 -6.76 17.71
CA ASN A 143 1.25 -7.67 18.27
C ASN A 143 2.19 -8.25 17.20
N THR A 144 2.40 -7.54 16.11
CA THR A 144 3.26 -8.00 15.03
C THR A 144 4.73 -7.97 15.42
N ASP A 145 5.45 -9.05 15.11
CA ASP A 145 6.91 -9.11 15.19
C ASP A 145 7.53 -9.02 13.80
N ILE A 146 8.55 -8.16 13.65
CA ILE A 146 9.24 -7.93 12.39
C ILE A 146 10.74 -8.02 12.58
N ILE A 147 11.37 -8.93 11.84
CA ILE A 147 12.81 -9.09 11.77
C ILE A 147 13.28 -8.67 10.38
N CYS A 148 14.35 -7.90 10.30
CA CYS A 148 14.99 -7.52 9.04
C CYS A 148 16.40 -8.07 8.99
N ASP A 149 16.67 -8.96 8.04
CA ASP A 149 17.97 -9.56 7.80
C ASP A 149 18.57 -9.02 6.49
N THR A 150 19.91 -8.86 6.50
CA THR A 150 20.65 -8.56 5.28
C THR A 150 20.98 -9.85 4.58
N GLU A 151 20.59 -9.97 3.32
CA GLU A 151 20.92 -11.10 2.44
C GLU A 151 22.01 -10.72 1.42
N LYS A 152 22.52 -11.70 0.69
CA LYS A 152 23.59 -11.50 -0.31
C LYS A 152 23.23 -10.42 -1.36
N ASN A 153 21.96 -10.33 -1.74
CA ASN A 153 21.50 -9.45 -2.82
C ASN A 153 20.34 -8.53 -2.39
N GLY A 154 20.26 -8.17 -1.12
CA GLY A 154 19.19 -7.32 -0.64
C GLY A 154 18.83 -7.53 0.81
N TYR A 155 17.54 -7.47 1.13
CA TYR A 155 17.03 -7.51 2.50
C TYR A 155 15.82 -8.42 2.57
N ARG A 156 15.72 -9.16 3.66
CA ARG A 156 14.56 -9.99 3.96
C ARG A 156 13.89 -9.51 5.23
N PHE A 157 12.59 -9.23 5.14
CA PHE A 157 11.72 -8.96 6.27
C PHE A 157 10.90 -10.21 6.56
N THR A 158 10.99 -10.71 7.78
CA THR A 158 10.12 -11.77 8.29
C THR A 158 9.11 -11.12 9.22
N VAL A 159 7.84 -11.26 8.89
CA VAL A 159 6.72 -10.69 9.64
C VAL A 159 5.89 -11.83 10.22
N ASN A 160 5.82 -11.91 11.53
CA ASN A 160 4.91 -12.80 12.25
C ASN A 160 3.76 -11.98 12.80
N THR A 161 2.55 -12.31 12.41
CA THR A 161 1.34 -11.54 12.69
C THR A 161 0.13 -12.46 12.82
N HIS A 162 -1.01 -11.90 13.23
CA HIS A 162 -2.27 -12.62 13.33
C HIS A 162 -3.35 -11.91 12.53
N LEU A 163 -4.37 -12.64 12.12
CA LEU A 163 -5.55 -12.05 11.52
C LEU A 163 -6.55 -11.70 12.62
N VAL A 164 -6.74 -10.42 12.85
CA VAL A 164 -7.66 -9.88 13.86
C VAL A 164 -8.65 -8.91 13.21
N ASP A 165 -9.78 -8.69 13.87
CA ASP A 165 -10.69 -7.62 13.48
C ASP A 165 -10.19 -6.25 14.03
N ILE A 166 -10.87 -5.18 13.67
CA ILE A 166 -10.54 -3.82 14.11
C ILE A 166 -10.59 -3.64 15.65
N ASN A 167 -11.20 -4.57 16.38
CA ASN A 167 -11.28 -4.57 17.84
C ASN A 167 -10.26 -5.51 18.48
N GLN A 168 -9.30 -6.03 17.72
CA GLN A 168 -8.28 -6.99 18.16
C GLN A 168 -8.86 -8.38 18.52
N ASN A 169 -10.04 -8.73 18.03
CA ASN A 169 -10.61 -10.06 18.24
C ASN A 169 -10.14 -11.02 17.18
N ALA A 170 -9.80 -12.24 17.59
CA ALA A 170 -9.59 -13.36 16.67
C ALA A 170 -10.91 -13.84 16.05
N PRO A 171 -10.87 -14.54 14.90
CA PRO A 171 -12.04 -15.22 14.35
C PRO A 171 -12.61 -16.28 15.28
N ALA A 172 -13.86 -16.72 15.05
CA ALA A 172 -14.56 -17.65 15.93
C ALA A 172 -13.85 -19.01 16.10
N GLN A 173 -13.06 -19.45 15.12
CA GLN A 173 -12.27 -20.69 15.21
C GLN A 173 -10.95 -20.54 15.99
N GLY A 174 -10.65 -19.36 16.50
CA GLY A 174 -9.42 -19.05 17.24
C GLY A 174 -8.42 -18.23 16.42
N GLU A 175 -7.21 -18.07 16.96
CA GLU A 175 -6.14 -17.29 16.33
C GLU A 175 -5.70 -17.90 15.00
N ILE A 176 -5.50 -17.04 14.00
CA ILE A 176 -4.94 -17.40 12.71
C ILE A 176 -3.59 -16.70 12.58
N PRO A 177 -2.49 -17.38 12.95
CA PRO A 177 -1.14 -16.86 12.76
C PRO A 177 -0.77 -16.89 11.28
N VAL A 178 -0.05 -15.86 10.82
CA VAL A 178 0.45 -15.73 9.46
C VAL A 178 1.91 -15.31 9.50
N THR A 179 2.73 -15.93 8.68
CA THR A 179 4.11 -15.51 8.46
C THR A 179 4.25 -14.98 7.03
N ILE A 180 4.71 -13.74 6.91
CA ILE A 180 4.95 -13.09 5.62
C ILE A 180 6.45 -12.82 5.49
N TYR A 181 7.01 -13.25 4.37
CA TYR A 181 8.39 -12.92 3.99
C TYR A 181 8.36 -11.92 2.84
N TYR A 182 9.03 -10.79 3.02
CA TYR A 182 9.29 -9.83 1.96
C TYR A 182 10.79 -9.88 1.63
N THR A 183 11.14 -10.38 0.45
CA THR A 183 12.53 -10.36 -0.03
C THR A 183 12.69 -9.21 -1.01
N TYR A 184 13.45 -8.21 -0.61
CA TYR A 184 13.63 -6.97 -1.33
C TYR A 184 15.02 -6.93 -1.98
N THR A 185 15.06 -6.74 -3.29
CA THR A 185 16.29 -6.69 -4.08
C THR A 185 16.29 -5.51 -5.03
N ARG A 186 17.42 -5.24 -5.69
CA ARG A 186 17.52 -4.25 -6.78
C ARG A 186 16.57 -4.55 -7.96
N GLN A 187 16.11 -5.78 -8.10
CA GLN A 187 15.24 -6.19 -9.20
C GLN A 187 13.76 -6.02 -8.86
N GLY A 188 13.39 -6.07 -7.59
CA GLY A 188 12.01 -5.97 -7.15
C GLY A 188 11.74 -6.55 -5.78
N LEU A 189 10.49 -6.90 -5.55
CA LEU A 189 9.99 -7.44 -4.31
C LEU A 189 9.38 -8.82 -4.53
N GLU A 190 9.85 -9.82 -3.78
CA GLU A 190 9.14 -11.10 -3.61
C GLU A 190 8.32 -11.03 -2.32
N ILE A 191 7.07 -11.48 -2.38
CA ILE A 191 6.20 -11.70 -1.22
C ILE A 191 5.89 -13.20 -1.14
N ASN A 192 6.23 -13.81 -0.01
CA ASN A 192 5.90 -15.19 0.28
C ASN A 192 5.09 -15.25 1.58
N VAL A 193 3.91 -15.85 1.54
CA VAL A 193 3.05 -16.07 2.70
C VAL A 193 2.98 -17.56 2.96
N GLU A 194 3.27 -17.95 4.18
CA GLU A 194 3.24 -19.35 4.63
C GLU A 194 2.10 -19.58 5.63
N ASN A 195 1.70 -20.84 5.76
CA ASN A 195 0.66 -21.28 6.68
C ASN A 195 -0.70 -20.59 6.44
N CYS A 196 -1.04 -20.33 5.17
CA CYS A 196 -2.34 -19.76 4.82
C CYS A 196 -3.46 -20.64 5.35
N TYR A 197 -4.33 -20.06 6.16
CA TYR A 197 -5.55 -20.73 6.58
C TYR A 197 -6.54 -20.80 5.40
N ASP A 198 -7.46 -21.76 5.43
CA ASP A 198 -8.46 -21.90 4.37
C ASP A 198 -9.28 -20.60 4.24
N ALA A 199 -9.58 -20.19 3.02
CA ALA A 199 -10.26 -18.94 2.68
C ALA A 199 -9.50 -17.65 3.03
N THR A 200 -8.21 -17.70 3.40
CA THR A 200 -7.36 -16.50 3.43
C THR A 200 -6.87 -16.15 2.03
N TYR A 201 -6.59 -14.88 1.79
CA TYR A 201 -5.99 -14.40 0.55
C TYR A 201 -5.12 -13.17 0.80
N LEU A 202 -4.15 -12.96 -0.07
CA LEU A 202 -3.41 -11.69 -0.10
C LEU A 202 -4.18 -10.70 -0.97
N MET A 203 -4.68 -9.63 -0.37
CA MET A 203 -5.22 -8.48 -1.08
C MET A 203 -4.08 -7.56 -1.48
N LEU A 204 -3.92 -7.35 -2.78
CA LEU A 204 -2.83 -6.57 -3.36
C LEU A 204 -3.40 -5.47 -4.26
N PRO A 205 -3.76 -4.31 -3.71
CA PRO A 205 -4.27 -3.18 -4.46
C PRO A 205 -3.11 -2.47 -5.19
N VAL A 206 -2.98 -2.72 -6.49
CA VAL A 206 -1.89 -2.17 -7.30
C VAL A 206 -2.32 -0.86 -7.93
N ILE A 207 -1.57 0.21 -7.68
CA ILE A 207 -1.87 1.53 -8.23
C ILE A 207 -1.80 1.48 -9.75
N ALA A 208 -2.90 1.81 -10.39
CA ALA A 208 -3.03 1.90 -11.84
C ALA A 208 -4.04 2.97 -12.21
N SER A 209 -3.62 3.94 -13.01
CA SER A 209 -4.51 4.97 -13.53
C SER A 209 -5.47 4.39 -14.58
N PRO A 210 -6.61 5.03 -14.84
CA PRO A 210 -7.54 4.60 -15.90
C PRO A 210 -6.92 4.56 -17.31
N ALA A 211 -5.84 5.32 -17.56
CA ALA A 211 -5.14 5.36 -18.83
C ALA A 211 -4.14 4.20 -19.01
N GLU A 212 -3.77 3.50 -17.93
CA GLU A 212 -2.81 2.41 -17.99
C GLU A 212 -3.49 1.09 -18.37
N GLU A 213 -2.93 0.38 -19.33
CA GLU A 213 -3.44 -0.93 -19.73
C GLU A 213 -3.10 -1.97 -18.67
N VAL A 214 -4.09 -2.75 -18.25
CA VAL A 214 -3.96 -3.83 -17.27
C VAL A 214 -4.39 -5.15 -17.87
N LYS A 215 -3.54 -6.17 -17.75
CA LYS A 215 -3.84 -7.55 -18.15
C LYS A 215 -3.65 -8.46 -16.96
N VAL A 216 -4.65 -9.27 -16.65
CA VAL A 216 -4.62 -10.22 -15.53
C VAL A 216 -4.94 -11.62 -16.02
N THR A 217 -4.09 -12.55 -15.65
CA THR A 217 -4.28 -13.99 -15.80
C THR A 217 -4.09 -14.66 -14.44
N PRO A 218 -4.46 -15.93 -14.24
CA PRO A 218 -4.25 -16.60 -12.96
C PRO A 218 -2.80 -16.62 -12.46
N GLN A 219 -1.80 -16.52 -13.36
CA GLN A 219 -0.38 -16.59 -13.00
C GLN A 219 0.35 -15.26 -13.11
N LYS A 220 -0.27 -14.26 -13.75
CA LYS A 220 0.42 -12.99 -13.99
C LYS A 220 -0.55 -11.83 -14.12
N ALA A 221 -0.22 -10.73 -13.44
CA ALA A 221 -0.78 -9.41 -13.75
C ALA A 221 0.32 -8.53 -14.34
N SER A 222 -0.03 -7.71 -15.34
CA SER A 222 0.87 -6.72 -15.95
C SER A 222 0.15 -5.39 -16.11
N ILE A 223 0.87 -4.31 -15.81
CA ILE A 223 0.38 -2.94 -15.92
C ILE A 223 1.40 -2.16 -16.75
N ASN A 224 0.97 -1.62 -17.88
CA ASN A 224 1.80 -0.77 -18.71
C ASN A 224 1.88 0.62 -18.07
N LYS A 225 3.05 0.93 -17.54
CA LYS A 225 3.39 2.22 -16.94
C LYS A 225 4.12 3.09 -17.95
N ASP A 226 4.19 4.39 -17.68
CA ASP A 226 5.09 5.24 -18.45
C ASP A 226 6.54 4.77 -18.24
N GLY A 227 7.18 4.39 -19.34
CA GLY A 227 8.57 3.91 -19.36
C GLY A 227 8.77 2.40 -19.15
N GLY A 228 7.73 1.56 -19.04
CA GLY A 228 7.89 0.11 -18.95
C GLY A 228 6.67 -0.65 -18.43
N THR A 229 6.86 -1.91 -18.08
CA THR A 229 5.78 -2.78 -17.61
C THR A 229 6.05 -3.25 -16.18
N LEU A 230 5.13 -2.94 -15.29
CA LEU A 230 5.06 -3.56 -13.96
C LEU A 230 4.47 -4.96 -14.11
N SER A 231 5.20 -5.97 -13.67
CA SER A 231 4.79 -7.37 -13.73
C SER A 231 4.68 -7.97 -12.32
N ILE A 232 3.57 -8.61 -12.04
CA ILE A 232 3.33 -9.40 -10.83
C ILE A 232 3.10 -10.83 -11.25
N THR A 233 4.03 -11.72 -10.91
CA THR A 233 3.97 -13.14 -11.28
C THR A 233 3.68 -13.97 -10.04
N CYS A 234 2.66 -14.83 -10.10
CA CYS A 234 2.29 -15.76 -9.06
C CYS A 234 2.88 -17.14 -9.35
N THR A 235 3.72 -17.63 -8.44
CA THR A 235 4.37 -18.95 -8.55
C THR A 235 3.81 -19.96 -7.55
N ALA A 236 3.11 -19.51 -6.51
CA ALA A 236 2.28 -20.34 -5.65
C ALA A 236 0.96 -19.62 -5.36
N GLY A 237 -0.15 -20.24 -5.70
CA GLY A 237 -1.48 -19.64 -5.70
C GLY A 237 -1.96 -19.23 -7.10
N HIS A 238 -3.02 -18.42 -7.15
CA HIS A 238 -3.50 -17.81 -8.39
C HIS A 238 -4.01 -16.38 -8.15
N ILE A 239 -3.95 -15.57 -9.19
CA ILE A 239 -4.38 -14.18 -9.19
C ILE A 239 -5.79 -14.07 -9.74
N GLU A 240 -6.64 -13.30 -9.10
CA GLU A 240 -7.91 -12.83 -9.63
C GLU A 240 -8.09 -11.33 -9.34
N VAL A 241 -9.00 -10.67 -10.04
CA VAL A 241 -9.41 -9.30 -9.71
C VAL A 241 -10.58 -9.38 -8.74
N ALA A 242 -10.46 -8.70 -7.60
CA ALA A 242 -11.58 -8.59 -6.65
C ALA A 242 -12.75 -7.82 -7.30
N PRO A 243 -13.98 -8.03 -6.83
CA PRO A 243 -15.15 -7.28 -7.33
C PRO A 243 -14.92 -5.76 -7.28
N THR A 244 -15.25 -5.08 -8.37
CA THR A 244 -15.13 -3.63 -8.52
C THR A 244 -16.42 -3.05 -9.08
N ASP A 245 -16.60 -1.73 -8.96
CA ASP A 245 -17.80 -1.06 -9.48
C ASP A 245 -17.76 -0.95 -11.02
N LYS A 246 -16.64 -0.49 -11.60
CA LYS A 246 -16.45 -0.28 -13.04
C LYS A 246 -14.97 -0.45 -13.41
N ASP A 247 -14.73 -0.89 -14.63
CA ASP A 247 -13.41 -0.92 -15.30
C ASP A 247 -12.31 -1.68 -14.52
N GLY A 248 -12.69 -2.61 -13.63
CA GLY A 248 -11.75 -3.41 -12.86
C GLY A 248 -10.86 -2.59 -11.89
N ARG A 249 -11.29 -1.37 -11.52
CA ARG A 249 -10.56 -0.46 -10.64
C ARG A 249 -11.42 0.06 -9.51
N ILE A 250 -10.75 0.44 -8.43
CA ILE A 250 -11.32 1.15 -7.30
C ILE A 250 -10.57 2.47 -7.15
N PHE A 251 -11.31 3.55 -6.92
CA PHE A 251 -10.72 4.83 -6.55
C PHE A 251 -10.89 5.07 -5.04
N ASN A 252 -9.77 5.21 -4.33
CA ASN A 252 -9.77 5.63 -2.94
C ASN A 252 -9.45 7.12 -2.88
N PRO A 253 -10.36 7.97 -2.36
CA PRO A 253 -10.18 9.43 -2.35
C PRO A 253 -9.14 9.90 -1.32
N VAL A 254 -8.67 9.05 -0.40
CA VAL A 254 -7.65 9.39 0.60
C VAL A 254 -6.52 8.36 0.55
N PRO A 255 -5.41 8.67 -0.10
CA PRO A 255 -4.92 9.95 -0.62
C PRO A 255 -5.29 10.29 -2.08
N GLY A 256 -6.11 9.54 -2.77
CA GLY A 256 -6.53 9.88 -4.14
C GLY A 256 -5.92 8.99 -5.22
N PHE A 257 -5.79 7.70 -4.95
CA PHE A 257 -5.29 6.72 -5.91
C PHE A 257 -6.40 5.85 -6.50
N SER A 258 -6.25 5.57 -7.80
CA SER A 258 -6.92 4.46 -8.47
C SER A 258 -6.04 3.23 -8.43
N PHE A 259 -6.61 2.06 -8.13
CA PHE A 259 -5.87 0.81 -8.11
C PHE A 259 -6.71 -0.37 -8.60
N VAL A 260 -6.02 -1.39 -9.10
CA VAL A 260 -6.58 -2.70 -9.44
C VAL A 260 -6.45 -3.59 -8.21
N PRO A 261 -7.56 -4.03 -7.60
CA PRO A 261 -7.54 -4.86 -6.42
C PRO A 261 -7.31 -6.32 -6.81
N LEU A 262 -6.06 -6.75 -6.82
CA LEU A 262 -5.72 -8.15 -7.06
C LEU A 262 -5.92 -8.95 -5.77
N ARG A 263 -6.56 -10.11 -5.86
CA ARG A 263 -6.55 -11.13 -4.82
C ARG A 263 -5.65 -12.27 -5.27
N ILE A 264 -4.74 -12.66 -4.40
CA ILE A 264 -3.93 -13.85 -4.61
C ILE A 264 -4.41 -14.92 -3.63
N ILE A 265 -4.97 -15.97 -4.20
CA ILE A 265 -5.60 -17.07 -3.45
C ILE A 265 -4.61 -18.22 -3.39
N PRO A 266 -4.30 -18.78 -2.20
CA PRO A 266 -3.41 -19.92 -2.08
C PRO A 266 -3.99 -21.16 -2.74
N ASN A 267 -3.13 -22.04 -3.25
CA ASN A 267 -3.56 -23.39 -3.64
C ASN A 267 -3.90 -24.19 -2.39
N SER A 268 -5.03 -24.89 -2.41
CA SER A 268 -5.55 -25.64 -1.27
C SER A 268 -4.58 -26.70 -0.72
N SER A 269 -3.70 -27.24 -1.57
CA SER A 269 -2.72 -28.27 -1.19
C SER A 269 -1.45 -27.69 -0.55
N GLU A 270 -1.02 -26.50 -0.96
CA GLU A 270 0.27 -25.94 -0.53
C GLU A 270 0.15 -24.96 0.63
N LYS A 271 -1.03 -24.38 0.84
CA LYS A 271 -1.29 -23.34 1.85
C LYS A 271 -0.25 -22.21 1.84
N LYS A 272 0.18 -21.82 0.64
CA LYS A 272 1.23 -20.82 0.40
C LYS A 272 0.81 -19.86 -0.70
N ILE A 273 1.31 -18.63 -0.60
CA ILE A 273 1.29 -17.65 -1.66
C ILE A 273 2.72 -17.22 -1.95
N ARG A 274 3.11 -17.18 -3.22
CA ARG A 274 4.39 -16.58 -3.63
C ARG A 274 4.20 -15.77 -4.88
N ILE A 275 4.57 -14.50 -4.80
CA ILE A 275 4.53 -13.56 -5.91
C ILE A 275 5.86 -12.82 -6.05
N ASN A 276 6.17 -12.45 -7.30
CA ASN A 276 7.31 -11.60 -7.64
C ASN A 276 6.80 -10.33 -8.33
N ILE A 277 7.26 -9.19 -7.88
CA ILE A 277 6.94 -7.85 -8.39
C ILE A 277 8.18 -7.27 -9.02
N LEU A 278 8.14 -7.06 -10.33
CA LEU A 278 9.28 -6.59 -11.13
C LEU A 278 8.82 -5.46 -12.05
N PHE A 279 9.74 -4.56 -12.39
CA PHE A 279 9.55 -3.55 -13.43
C PHE A 279 10.59 -3.73 -14.54
N ARG A 280 10.13 -3.70 -15.79
CA ARG A 280 10.99 -3.87 -16.98
C ARG A 280 10.56 -2.92 -18.10
#